data_586f74339022fb6f2f5c9bf437d8d4b5
#
_entry.id   586f74339022fb6f2f5c9bf437d8d4b5
#
_cell.length_a   1.000
_cell.length_b   1.000
_cell.length_c   1.000
_cell.angle_alpha   90.00
_cell.angle_beta   90.00
_cell.angle_gamma   90.00
#
_symmetry.space_group_name_H-M   'P 1'
#
loop_
_entity.id
_entity.type
_entity.pdbx_description
1 polymer ?
#
loop_
_entity_poly.entity_id
_entity_poly.type
_entity_poly.pdbx_seq_one_letter_code
_entity_poly.pdbx_strand_id
1 'polypeptide(L)'
;MSTCRPCHFRITEFKQVHGPAARWACTFCHDATSRPALYETPRPAVSDLCFTCHTDLRDYFYGSPYQHGPTATGRCTICHNPHASDNPFWLKKPAWYLCTTCHGEKASGRHVIAWGPSGDTHPTRGRPDPMKPDRELACNSCHNPHAAASPKLWNFGATTHTDLCQTCHLK
;
A
#
# COMPACT_ATOMS: atom_id res chain seq x y z
N MET A 1 14.22 -22.48 -17.86
CA MET A 1 14.02 -21.00 -17.99
C MET A 1 12.54 -20.78 -18.28
N SER A 2 11.93 -19.72 -17.74
CA SER A 2 10.51 -19.45 -17.98
C SER A 2 10.26 -19.13 -19.45
N THR A 3 9.31 -19.81 -20.09
CA THR A 3 8.91 -19.57 -21.48
C THR A 3 8.24 -18.21 -21.69
N CYS A 4 7.85 -17.50 -20.62
CA CYS A 4 7.16 -16.21 -20.66
C CYS A 4 8.12 -15.03 -20.89
N ARG A 5 9.36 -15.15 -20.42
CA ARG A 5 10.34 -14.05 -20.40
C ARG A 5 10.60 -13.39 -21.75
N PRO A 6 10.77 -14.12 -22.85
CA PRO A 6 11.11 -13.49 -24.12
C PRO A 6 10.08 -12.46 -24.60
N CYS A 7 8.80 -12.67 -24.28
CA CYS A 7 7.72 -11.77 -24.68
C CYS A 7 7.34 -10.76 -23.58
N HIS A 8 7.51 -11.13 -22.31
CA HIS A 8 7.02 -10.34 -21.16
C HIS A 8 8.13 -9.67 -20.35
N PHE A 9 9.35 -9.53 -20.87
CA PHE A 9 10.50 -9.02 -20.10
C PHE A 9 10.28 -7.65 -19.46
N ARG A 10 9.49 -6.78 -20.09
CA ARG A 10 9.23 -5.41 -19.60
C ARG A 10 8.50 -5.34 -18.27
N ILE A 11 7.79 -6.39 -17.87
CA ILE A 11 7.04 -6.36 -16.60
C ILE A 11 7.94 -6.36 -15.36
N THR A 12 9.24 -6.62 -15.53
CA THR A 12 10.24 -6.58 -14.46
C THR A 12 11.27 -5.46 -14.62
N GLU A 13 11.09 -4.56 -15.59
CA GLU A 13 12.00 -3.42 -15.83
C GLU A 13 11.67 -2.21 -14.95
N PHE A 14 11.63 -2.42 -13.63
CA PHE A 14 11.33 -1.41 -12.61
C PHE A 14 12.30 -1.53 -11.44
N LYS A 15 12.40 -0.47 -10.62
CA LYS A 15 13.34 -0.41 -9.48
C LYS A 15 13.11 -1.51 -8.45
N GLN A 16 11.87 -1.90 -8.24
CA GLN A 16 11.49 -2.92 -7.29
C GLN A 16 10.69 -4.01 -8.00
N VAL A 17 11.22 -5.21 -8.01
CA VAL A 17 10.59 -6.37 -8.63
C VAL A 17 10.09 -7.31 -7.53
N HIS A 18 8.84 -7.74 -7.62
CA HIS A 18 8.25 -8.68 -6.68
C HIS A 18 8.91 -10.06 -6.83
N GLY A 19 9.16 -10.75 -5.71
CA GLY A 19 9.94 -11.98 -5.68
C GLY A 19 9.56 -13.04 -6.72
N PRO A 20 8.30 -13.46 -6.84
CA PRO A 20 7.85 -14.39 -7.87
C PRO A 20 8.11 -13.88 -9.29
N ALA A 21 7.86 -12.61 -9.57
CA ALA A 21 8.11 -11.99 -10.87
C ALA A 21 9.60 -11.93 -11.20
N ALA A 22 10.45 -11.61 -10.23
CA ALA A 22 11.91 -11.60 -10.39
C ALA A 22 12.47 -12.97 -10.79
N ARG A 23 11.83 -14.04 -10.34
CA ARG A 23 12.17 -15.43 -10.65
C ARG A 23 11.44 -15.98 -11.86
N TRP A 24 10.60 -15.18 -12.51
CA TRP A 24 9.76 -15.61 -13.64
C TRP A 24 8.85 -16.80 -13.30
N ALA A 25 8.42 -16.89 -12.06
CA ALA A 25 7.54 -17.93 -11.56
C ALA A 25 6.06 -17.56 -11.82
N CYS A 26 5.72 -17.29 -13.07
CA CYS A 26 4.45 -16.71 -13.50
C CYS A 26 3.23 -17.58 -13.11
N THR A 27 3.39 -18.90 -13.17
CA THR A 27 2.32 -19.87 -12.87
C THR A 27 2.01 -20.00 -11.38
N PHE A 28 2.74 -19.34 -10.49
CA PHE A 28 2.29 -19.21 -9.10
C PHE A 28 1.01 -18.38 -8.97
N CYS A 29 0.82 -17.45 -9.90
CA CYS A 29 -0.31 -16.52 -9.87
C CYS A 29 -1.23 -16.66 -11.08
N HIS A 30 -0.70 -17.12 -12.21
CA HIS A 30 -1.42 -17.22 -13.48
C HIS A 30 -1.69 -18.68 -13.83
N ASP A 31 -2.95 -19.03 -14.02
CA ASP A 31 -3.35 -20.38 -14.41
C ASP A 31 -3.22 -20.55 -15.93
N ALA A 32 -2.26 -21.37 -16.35
CA ALA A 32 -2.04 -21.72 -17.76
C ALA A 32 -3.18 -22.51 -18.41
N THR A 33 -4.08 -23.05 -17.60
CA THR A 33 -5.23 -23.86 -18.04
C THR A 33 -6.55 -23.12 -18.02
N SER A 34 -6.58 -21.90 -17.50
CA SER A 34 -7.81 -21.09 -17.38
C SER A 34 -8.52 -20.89 -18.72
N ARG A 35 -9.84 -20.83 -18.68
CA ARG A 35 -10.73 -20.60 -19.84
C ARG A 35 -11.84 -19.64 -19.43
N PRO A 36 -12.36 -18.79 -20.33
CA PRO A 36 -11.99 -18.66 -21.75
C PRO A 36 -10.66 -17.95 -22.01
N ALA A 37 -10.15 -17.16 -21.04
CA ALA A 37 -8.86 -16.48 -21.16
C ALA A 37 -7.75 -17.30 -20.50
N LEU A 38 -6.65 -17.50 -21.22
CA LEU A 38 -5.46 -18.17 -20.70
C LEU A 38 -4.74 -17.27 -19.68
N TYR A 39 -4.11 -17.89 -18.69
CA TYR A 39 -3.30 -17.22 -17.67
C TYR A 39 -4.08 -16.22 -16.81
N GLU A 40 -5.38 -16.42 -16.63
CA GLU A 40 -6.12 -15.65 -15.63
C GLU A 40 -5.60 -15.91 -14.21
N THR A 41 -5.70 -14.89 -13.37
CA THR A 41 -5.51 -15.08 -11.93
C THR A 41 -6.77 -15.66 -11.32
N PRO A 42 -6.67 -16.54 -10.30
CA PRO A 42 -7.84 -17.10 -9.64
C PRO A 42 -8.78 -16.00 -9.14
N ARG A 43 -10.08 -16.19 -9.36
CA ARG A 43 -11.15 -15.32 -8.84
C ARG A 43 -12.02 -16.12 -7.88
N PRO A 44 -12.67 -15.47 -6.89
CA PRO A 44 -12.90 -14.03 -6.74
C PRO A 44 -11.85 -13.32 -5.88
N ALA A 45 -11.02 -14.00 -5.13
CA ALA A 45 -10.25 -13.36 -4.07
C ALA A 45 -8.76 -13.25 -4.44
N VAL A 46 -8.39 -12.11 -5.00
CA VAL A 46 -6.96 -11.74 -5.17
C VAL A 46 -6.22 -11.82 -3.84
N SER A 47 -6.88 -11.51 -2.71
CA SER A 47 -6.33 -11.62 -1.37
C SER A 47 -5.89 -13.05 -1.03
N ASP A 48 -6.70 -14.07 -1.34
CA ASP A 48 -6.37 -15.46 -1.01
C ASP A 48 -5.09 -15.89 -1.72
N LEU A 49 -4.94 -15.49 -2.98
CA LEU A 49 -3.71 -15.72 -3.72
C LEU A 49 -2.51 -15.04 -3.05
N CYS A 50 -2.64 -13.79 -2.64
CA CYS A 50 -1.56 -13.07 -1.95
C CYS A 50 -1.22 -13.71 -0.61
N PHE A 51 -2.23 -14.13 0.14
CA PHE A 51 -2.09 -14.72 1.47
C PHE A 51 -1.54 -16.14 1.47
N THR A 52 -1.36 -16.79 0.33
CA THR A 52 -0.61 -18.05 0.26
C THR A 52 0.85 -17.88 0.70
N CYS A 53 1.41 -16.67 0.53
CA CYS A 53 2.76 -16.32 0.92
C CYS A 53 2.82 -15.25 2.02
N HIS A 54 1.87 -14.33 2.03
CA HIS A 54 1.80 -13.21 2.99
C HIS A 54 0.89 -13.56 4.18
N THR A 55 1.17 -14.69 4.87
CA THR A 55 0.36 -15.20 5.98
C THR A 55 0.31 -14.24 7.16
N ASP A 56 1.44 -13.62 7.52
CA ASP A 56 1.51 -12.67 8.64
C ASP A 56 0.63 -11.44 8.39
N LEU A 57 0.54 -11.00 7.14
CA LEU A 57 -0.35 -9.90 6.75
C LEU A 57 -1.82 -10.31 6.86
N ARG A 58 -2.15 -11.54 6.48
CA ARG A 58 -3.51 -12.07 6.63
C ARG A 58 -3.94 -12.03 8.09
N ASP A 59 -3.10 -12.59 8.96
CA ASP A 59 -3.40 -12.70 10.39
C ASP A 59 -3.50 -11.31 11.04
N TYR A 60 -2.62 -10.38 10.65
CA TYR A 60 -2.69 -9.00 11.06
C TYR A 60 -3.99 -8.30 10.60
N PHE A 61 -4.40 -8.49 9.35
CA PHE A 61 -5.61 -7.83 8.81
C PHE A 61 -6.86 -8.36 9.50
N TYR A 62 -7.02 -9.67 9.59
CA TYR A 62 -8.18 -10.28 10.22
C TYR A 62 -8.21 -10.11 11.74
N GLY A 63 -7.06 -9.99 12.39
CA GLY A 63 -6.95 -9.70 13.82
C GLY A 63 -7.15 -8.24 14.19
N SER A 64 -7.12 -7.32 13.22
CA SER A 64 -7.27 -5.89 13.48
C SER A 64 -8.74 -5.47 13.49
N PRO A 65 -9.17 -4.65 14.47
CA PRO A 65 -10.58 -4.26 14.61
C PRO A 65 -11.08 -3.35 13.49
N TYR A 66 -10.18 -2.59 12.86
CA TYR A 66 -10.53 -1.68 11.77
C TYR A 66 -9.69 -1.96 10.53
N GLN A 67 -10.34 -2.15 9.40
CA GLN A 67 -9.69 -2.40 8.13
C GLN A 67 -10.03 -1.29 7.13
N HIS A 68 -9.08 -0.97 6.27
CA HIS A 68 -9.32 -0.08 5.14
C HIS A 68 -10.22 -0.77 4.10
N GLY A 69 -11.19 -0.06 3.52
CA GLY A 69 -12.18 -0.64 2.62
C GLY A 69 -11.60 -1.52 1.50
N PRO A 70 -10.63 -1.07 0.71
CA PRO A 70 -9.98 -1.91 -0.30
C PRO A 70 -9.33 -3.17 0.27
N THR A 71 -8.73 -3.11 1.45
CA THR A 71 -8.13 -4.27 2.13
C THR A 71 -9.20 -5.24 2.62
N ALA A 72 -10.26 -4.72 3.26
CA ALA A 72 -11.38 -5.51 3.74
C ALA A 72 -12.08 -6.31 2.62
N THR A 73 -12.03 -5.79 1.40
CA THR A 73 -12.59 -6.45 0.20
C THR A 73 -11.56 -7.25 -0.60
N GLY A 74 -10.34 -7.43 -0.07
CA GLY A 74 -9.28 -8.22 -0.71
C GLY A 74 -8.71 -7.63 -2.00
N ARG A 75 -8.91 -6.33 -2.24
CA ARG A 75 -8.53 -5.66 -3.49
C ARG A 75 -7.11 -5.12 -3.48
N CYS A 76 -6.14 -5.96 -3.16
CA CYS A 76 -4.72 -5.61 -3.00
C CYS A 76 -4.14 -4.89 -4.22
N THR A 77 -4.52 -5.34 -5.42
CA THR A 77 -4.02 -4.79 -6.69
C THR A 77 -4.61 -3.44 -7.08
N ILE A 78 -5.50 -2.84 -6.30
CA ILE A 78 -5.87 -1.43 -6.49
C ILE A 78 -4.65 -0.55 -6.23
N CYS A 79 -3.90 -0.85 -5.17
CA CYS A 79 -2.77 -0.07 -4.71
C CYS A 79 -1.42 -0.64 -5.17
N HIS A 80 -1.28 -1.96 -5.17
CA HIS A 80 -0.03 -2.64 -5.48
C HIS A 80 0.01 -3.20 -6.90
N ASN A 81 1.20 -3.13 -7.53
CA ASN A 81 1.51 -3.87 -8.74
C ASN A 81 2.21 -5.18 -8.33
N PRO A 82 1.61 -6.36 -8.57
CA PRO A 82 2.18 -7.63 -8.15
C PRO A 82 3.42 -8.07 -8.94
N HIS A 83 3.78 -7.36 -10.01
CA HIS A 83 4.96 -7.67 -10.78
C HIS A 83 6.16 -6.82 -10.37
N ALA A 84 6.06 -5.51 -10.55
CA ALA A 84 7.14 -4.58 -10.26
C ALA A 84 6.63 -3.14 -10.21
N SER A 85 7.40 -2.23 -9.62
CA SER A 85 7.10 -0.81 -9.56
C SER A 85 8.36 0.02 -9.27
N ASP A 86 8.34 1.29 -9.65
CA ASP A 86 9.38 2.26 -9.25
C ASP A 86 9.14 2.84 -7.85
N ASN A 87 7.96 2.58 -7.26
CA ASN A 87 7.60 3.09 -5.96
C ASN A 87 7.82 2.04 -4.85
N PRO A 88 8.16 2.47 -3.61
CA PRO A 88 8.27 1.57 -2.47
C PRO A 88 7.02 0.71 -2.29
N PHE A 89 7.21 -0.52 -1.78
CA PHE A 89 6.13 -1.49 -1.55
C PHE A 89 5.34 -1.85 -2.81
N TRP A 90 5.94 -1.74 -3.99
CA TRP A 90 5.28 -1.99 -5.28
C TRP A 90 4.00 -1.15 -5.48
N LEU A 91 3.93 0.04 -4.90
CA LEU A 91 2.80 0.93 -5.11
C LEU A 91 2.73 1.39 -6.56
N LYS A 92 1.52 1.45 -7.11
CA LYS A 92 1.28 1.90 -8.50
C LYS A 92 1.60 3.38 -8.73
N LYS A 93 1.59 4.18 -7.67
CA LYS A 93 1.94 5.61 -7.65
C LYS A 93 2.65 5.93 -6.34
N PRO A 94 3.39 7.05 -6.24
CA PRO A 94 3.83 7.57 -4.95
C PRO A 94 2.65 7.72 -3.99
N ALA A 95 2.88 7.46 -2.69
CA ALA A 95 1.82 7.28 -1.70
C ALA A 95 0.79 8.42 -1.68
N TRP A 96 1.24 9.68 -1.70
CA TRP A 96 0.32 10.81 -1.69
C TRP A 96 -0.64 10.79 -2.89
N TYR A 97 -0.11 10.60 -4.10
CA TYR A 97 -0.91 10.55 -5.33
C TYR A 97 -1.84 9.34 -5.38
N LEU A 98 -1.40 8.22 -4.82
CA LEU A 98 -2.21 7.02 -4.75
C LEU A 98 -3.42 7.21 -3.84
N CYS A 99 -3.20 7.70 -2.63
CA CYS A 99 -4.26 7.92 -1.64
C CYS A 99 -5.28 8.96 -2.12
N THR A 100 -4.80 10.07 -2.67
CA THR A 100 -5.66 11.16 -3.16
C THR A 100 -6.44 10.81 -4.43
N THR A 101 -6.17 9.69 -5.07
CA THR A 101 -7.00 9.18 -6.16
C THR A 101 -8.44 8.88 -5.69
N CYS A 102 -8.60 8.40 -4.46
CA CYS A 102 -9.91 8.13 -3.84
C CYS A 102 -10.28 9.17 -2.77
N HIS A 103 -9.28 9.73 -2.09
CA HIS A 103 -9.43 10.74 -1.04
C HIS A 103 -9.11 12.13 -1.58
N GLY A 104 -9.75 12.52 -2.70
CA GLY A 104 -9.46 13.77 -3.40
C GLY A 104 -9.62 15.02 -2.55
N GLU A 105 -10.55 14.99 -1.58
CA GLU A 105 -10.75 16.07 -0.63
C GLU A 105 -9.55 16.32 0.30
N LYS A 106 -8.64 15.33 0.42
CA LYS A 106 -7.40 15.44 1.20
C LYS A 106 -6.21 15.96 0.37
N ALA A 107 -6.40 16.11 -0.94
CA ALA A 107 -5.38 16.66 -1.83
C ALA A 107 -5.21 18.18 -1.64
N SER A 108 -6.26 18.85 -1.16
CA SER A 108 -6.29 20.29 -0.91
C SER A 108 -6.93 20.58 0.45
N GLY A 109 -6.62 21.74 1.02
CA GLY A 109 -7.20 22.16 2.28
C GLY A 109 -6.54 21.57 3.53
N ARG A 110 -7.26 21.68 4.64
CA ARG A 110 -6.76 21.33 5.98
C ARG A 110 -7.06 19.88 6.29
N HIS A 111 -6.04 19.04 6.26
CA HIS A 111 -6.20 17.63 6.66
C HIS A 111 -5.89 17.41 8.14
N VAL A 112 -4.85 18.03 8.64
CA VAL A 112 -4.44 17.99 10.04
C VAL A 112 -4.44 19.42 10.59
N ILE A 113 -4.38 19.58 11.89
CA ILE A 113 -4.51 20.82 12.63
C ILE A 113 -3.87 22.01 11.89
N ALA A 114 -4.66 23.08 11.70
CA ALA A 114 -4.13 24.35 11.24
C ALA A 114 -3.59 25.12 12.45
N TRP A 115 -2.39 25.68 12.33
CA TRP A 115 -1.72 26.39 13.40
C TRP A 115 -1.64 27.88 13.05
N GLY A 116 -1.92 28.73 14.03
CA GLY A 116 -1.68 30.15 13.97
C GLY A 116 -2.46 30.94 12.91
N PRO A 117 -2.19 32.27 12.83
CA PRO A 117 -2.89 33.18 11.91
C PRO A 117 -2.62 32.90 10.43
N SER A 118 -1.46 32.32 10.10
CA SER A 118 -1.06 31.95 8.73
C SER A 118 -1.89 30.78 8.16
N GLY A 119 -2.58 30.01 9.01
CA GLY A 119 -3.32 28.84 8.58
C GLY A 119 -2.43 27.70 8.10
N ASP A 120 -1.16 27.67 8.49
CA ASP A 120 -0.24 26.60 8.16
C ASP A 120 -0.80 25.26 8.62
N THR A 121 -0.71 24.24 7.75
CA THR A 121 -1.18 22.91 8.04
C THR A 121 0.00 21.95 8.17
N HIS A 122 -0.23 20.83 8.85
CA HIS A 122 0.77 19.77 8.93
C HIS A 122 1.12 19.28 7.51
N PRO A 123 2.42 19.19 7.16
CA PRO A 123 2.82 18.72 5.83
C PRO A 123 2.37 17.28 5.61
N THR A 124 1.91 16.97 4.41
CA THR A 124 1.51 15.62 3.97
C THR A 124 2.27 15.16 2.73
N ARG A 125 3.22 15.99 2.26
CA ARG A 125 4.15 15.71 1.15
C ARG A 125 5.29 16.73 1.14
N GLY A 126 6.33 16.46 0.33
CA GLY A 126 7.42 17.40 0.07
C GLY A 126 8.40 17.59 1.23
N ARG A 127 8.33 16.74 2.25
CA ARG A 127 9.24 16.75 3.40
C ARG A 127 9.72 15.33 3.70
N PRO A 128 10.93 15.14 4.23
CA PRO A 128 11.35 13.84 4.75
C PRO A 128 10.46 13.38 5.91
N ASP A 129 10.19 12.09 5.99
CA ASP A 129 9.49 11.49 7.12
C ASP A 129 10.43 11.45 8.34
N PRO A 130 10.08 12.06 9.48
CA PRO A 130 10.96 12.08 10.65
C PRO A 130 11.30 10.70 11.21
N MET A 131 10.40 9.73 11.03
CA MET A 131 10.58 8.36 11.50
C MET A 131 11.28 7.47 10.46
N LYS A 132 11.32 7.91 9.19
CA LYS A 132 11.92 7.18 8.06
C LYS A 132 12.52 8.18 7.08
N PRO A 133 13.69 8.77 7.39
CA PRO A 133 14.26 9.90 6.63
C PRO A 133 14.58 9.60 5.16
N ASP A 134 14.66 8.33 4.79
CA ASP A 134 14.80 7.84 3.42
C ASP A 134 13.52 7.92 2.59
N ARG A 135 12.42 8.33 3.19
CA ARG A 135 11.09 8.43 2.56
C ARG A 135 10.49 9.80 2.72
N GLU A 136 9.58 10.11 1.81
CA GLU A 136 8.74 11.30 1.92
C GLU A 136 7.67 11.11 3.00
N LEU A 137 7.47 12.15 3.82
CA LEU A 137 6.31 12.24 4.71
C LEU A 137 5.04 12.26 3.86
N ALA A 138 4.18 11.26 4.03
CA ALA A 138 2.99 11.08 3.23
C ALA A 138 1.84 10.51 4.08
N CYS A 139 0.71 10.25 3.47
CA CYS A 139 -0.48 9.72 4.17
C CYS A 139 -0.16 8.47 5.01
N ASN A 140 0.66 7.58 4.47
CA ASN A 140 1.07 6.34 5.13
C ASN A 140 2.16 6.52 6.21
N SER A 141 2.63 7.72 6.44
CA SER A 141 3.46 8.03 7.62
C SER A 141 2.63 8.06 8.90
N CYS A 142 1.38 8.51 8.79
CA CYS A 142 0.44 8.64 9.90
C CYS A 142 -0.65 7.56 9.89
N HIS A 143 -1.06 7.07 8.72
CA HIS A 143 -2.12 6.09 8.57
C HIS A 143 -1.58 4.75 8.06
N ASN A 144 -2.05 3.65 8.65
CA ASN A 144 -1.84 2.32 8.10
C ASN A 144 -2.90 2.07 7.01
N PRO A 145 -2.50 1.93 5.73
CA PRO A 145 -3.46 1.77 4.64
C PRO A 145 -4.13 0.40 4.60
N HIS A 146 -3.81 -0.49 5.51
CA HIS A 146 -4.36 -1.84 5.54
C HIS A 146 -5.36 -2.02 6.69
N ALA A 147 -4.88 -1.92 7.93
CA ALA A 147 -5.67 -2.15 9.13
C ALA A 147 -5.01 -1.50 10.36
N ALA A 148 -5.75 -1.23 11.42
CA ALA A 148 -5.22 -0.68 12.65
C ALA A 148 -6.15 -0.88 13.85
N ALA A 149 -5.66 -0.52 15.04
CA ALA A 149 -6.43 -0.50 16.27
C ALA A 149 -7.40 0.70 16.38
N SER A 150 -7.25 1.70 15.51
CA SER A 150 -8.06 2.92 15.47
C SER A 150 -8.96 2.97 14.24
N PRO A 151 -10.20 3.48 14.33
CA PRO A 151 -11.08 3.68 13.18
C PRO A 151 -10.54 4.71 12.18
N LYS A 152 -9.53 5.49 12.57
CA LYS A 152 -8.78 6.40 11.68
C LYS A 152 -7.58 5.74 11.04
N LEU A 153 -7.37 4.46 11.30
CA LEU A 153 -6.25 3.66 10.80
C LEU A 153 -4.89 4.29 11.13
N TRP A 154 -4.69 4.76 12.35
CA TRP A 154 -3.42 5.34 12.76
C TRP A 154 -2.33 4.28 12.89
N ASN A 155 -1.11 4.66 12.50
CA ASN A 155 0.10 3.87 12.67
C ASN A 155 0.52 3.76 14.15
N PHE A 156 1.55 2.97 14.40
CA PHE A 156 2.23 2.82 15.70
C PHE A 156 1.33 2.32 16.84
N GLY A 157 0.21 1.67 16.51
CA GLY A 157 -0.76 1.24 17.52
C GLY A 157 -1.52 2.39 18.20
N ALA A 158 -1.41 3.60 17.67
CA ALA A 158 -2.06 4.77 18.23
C ALA A 158 -3.59 4.60 18.22
N THR A 159 -4.22 4.86 19.35
CA THR A 159 -5.68 4.84 19.51
C THR A 159 -6.27 6.24 19.63
N THR A 160 -5.45 7.21 20.00
CA THR A 160 -5.78 8.63 20.06
C THR A 160 -4.88 9.46 19.14
N HIS A 161 -5.33 10.67 18.78
CA HIS A 161 -4.49 11.58 18.00
C HIS A 161 -3.25 12.01 18.79
N THR A 162 -3.34 12.13 20.11
CA THR A 162 -2.20 12.48 20.96
C THR A 162 -1.10 11.43 20.87
N ASP A 163 -1.46 10.13 20.96
CA ASP A 163 -0.48 9.04 20.83
C ASP A 163 0.25 9.12 19.49
N LEU A 164 -0.49 9.38 18.41
CA LEU A 164 0.10 9.52 17.08
C LEU A 164 1.04 10.72 16.99
N CYS A 165 0.62 11.88 17.48
CA CYS A 165 1.44 13.10 17.44
C CYS A 165 2.75 12.95 18.22
N GLN A 166 2.69 12.31 19.38
CA GLN A 166 3.84 12.08 20.26
C GLN A 166 4.88 11.14 19.66
N THR A 167 4.54 10.38 18.63
CA THR A 167 5.52 9.54 17.92
C THR A 167 6.64 10.37 17.27
N CYS A 168 6.32 11.55 16.78
CA CYS A 168 7.28 12.46 16.13
C CYS A 168 7.57 13.72 16.97
N HIS A 169 6.60 14.19 17.75
CA HIS A 169 6.67 15.38 18.56
C HIS A 169 6.91 15.02 20.04
N LEU A 170 8.15 14.63 20.34
CA LEU A 170 8.57 14.43 21.73
C LEU A 170 8.55 15.79 22.45
N LYS A 171 7.82 15.89 23.56
CA LYS A 171 7.88 17.02 24.48
C LYS A 171 8.93 16.74 25.55
#